data_942e2f73e744961a7fdd535a54855283
#
_entry.id   942e2f73e744961a7fdd535a54855283
#
_cell.length_a   1.000
_cell.length_b   1.000
_cell.length_c   1.000
_cell.angle_alpha   90.00
_cell.angle_beta   90.00
_cell.angle_gamma   90.00
#
_symmetry.space_group_name_H-M   'P 1'
#
loop_
_entity.id
_entity.type
_entity.pdbx_description
1 polymer ?
#
loop_
_entity_poly.entity_id
_entity_poly.type
_entity_poly.pdbx_seq_one_letter_code
_entity_poly.pdbx_strand_id
1 'polypeptide(L)'
;VGGFNKSYDGSQDYDFVFRCIEKAESICHIPSILYHWRIHDQSVAGNPESKLYAYDAGKRAIEAHLQRCGISAHVEMMSLWGMYHVVYETPGDPLVSIVIPNKDHIDDLKRCISSIVEKSAYTNYEIIIVENNSEELNTFRYYQELQAQYPAIKVVEWEKAFNYSAINNYGVS
;
A
#
# COMPACT_ATOMS: atom_id res chain seq x y z
N VAL A 1 -13.34 8.78 -23.64
CA VAL A 1 -13.23 7.54 -22.84
C VAL A 1 -13.86 6.36 -23.59
N GLY A 2 -14.89 6.59 -24.43
CA GLY A 2 -15.72 5.57 -25.07
C GLY A 2 -16.81 5.05 -24.13
N GLY A 3 -17.62 4.09 -24.63
CA GLY A 3 -18.68 3.44 -23.87
C GLY A 3 -18.22 2.18 -23.14
N PHE A 4 -19.18 1.36 -22.70
CA PHE A 4 -18.89 0.02 -22.16
C PHE A 4 -18.29 -0.89 -23.24
N ASN A 5 -17.31 -1.66 -22.84
CA ASN A 5 -16.61 -2.60 -23.71
C ASN A 5 -17.10 -4.02 -23.46
N LYS A 6 -17.72 -4.64 -24.49
CA LYS A 6 -18.28 -5.99 -24.42
C LYS A 6 -17.26 -7.07 -24.03
N SER A 7 -15.96 -6.84 -24.29
CA SER A 7 -14.90 -7.79 -23.90
C SER A 7 -14.79 -7.96 -22.37
N TYR A 8 -15.39 -7.06 -21.60
CA TYR A 8 -15.42 -7.08 -20.14
C TYR A 8 -16.82 -7.35 -19.57
N ASP A 9 -17.70 -8.01 -20.33
CA ASP A 9 -19.04 -8.36 -19.83
C ASP A 9 -18.95 -9.03 -18.46
N GLY A 10 -19.79 -8.58 -17.53
CA GLY A 10 -19.78 -8.95 -16.11
C GLY A 10 -18.94 -8.04 -15.21
N SER A 11 -17.98 -7.28 -15.77
CA SER A 11 -17.16 -6.26 -15.10
C SER A 11 -16.90 -5.06 -16.02
N GLN A 12 -17.83 -4.77 -16.92
CA GLN A 12 -17.71 -3.70 -17.91
C GLN A 12 -17.72 -2.29 -17.27
N ASP A 13 -18.36 -2.14 -16.13
CA ASP A 13 -18.36 -0.94 -15.29
C ASP A 13 -16.98 -0.71 -14.66
N TYR A 14 -16.32 -1.78 -14.23
CA TYR A 14 -14.99 -1.73 -13.66
C TYR A 14 -13.94 -1.24 -14.68
N ASP A 15 -13.92 -1.81 -15.90
CA ASP A 15 -13.09 -1.30 -17.00
C ASP A 15 -13.43 0.16 -17.35
N PHE A 16 -14.73 0.51 -17.39
CA PHE A 16 -15.16 1.86 -17.70
C PHE A 16 -14.67 2.88 -16.67
N VAL A 17 -14.76 2.55 -15.37
CA VAL A 17 -14.26 3.40 -14.29
C VAL A 17 -12.76 3.61 -14.41
N PHE A 18 -11.96 2.57 -14.67
CA PHE A 18 -10.51 2.72 -14.90
C PHE A 18 -10.21 3.71 -16.04
N ARG A 19 -10.88 3.57 -17.18
CA ARG A 19 -10.69 4.49 -18.31
C ARG A 19 -11.14 5.91 -18.02
N CYS A 20 -12.09 6.09 -17.11
CA CYS A 20 -12.51 7.42 -16.65
C CYS A 20 -11.44 8.04 -15.74
N ILE A 21 -10.96 7.32 -14.72
CA ILE A 21 -9.97 7.86 -13.77
C ILE A 21 -8.63 8.15 -14.42
N GLU A 22 -8.24 7.39 -15.45
CA GLU A 22 -7.02 7.64 -16.23
C GLU A 22 -7.01 9.01 -16.94
N LYS A 23 -8.19 9.61 -17.16
CA LYS A 23 -8.37 10.87 -17.87
C LYS A 23 -9.00 11.98 -17.05
N ALA A 24 -9.39 11.67 -15.82
CA ALA A 24 -10.03 12.64 -14.93
C ALA A 24 -8.99 13.59 -14.35
N GLU A 25 -9.25 14.87 -14.39
CA GLU A 25 -8.43 15.90 -13.71
C GLU A 25 -8.73 15.96 -12.21
N SER A 26 -9.93 15.55 -11.82
CA SER A 26 -10.36 15.50 -10.41
C SER A 26 -11.45 14.46 -10.20
N ILE A 27 -11.53 13.95 -8.98
CA ILE A 27 -12.56 13.01 -8.54
C ILE A 27 -13.31 13.65 -7.38
N CYS A 28 -14.65 13.77 -7.52
CA CYS A 28 -15.50 14.34 -6.49
C CYS A 28 -16.29 13.23 -5.77
N HIS A 29 -16.18 13.18 -4.44
CA HIS A 29 -16.98 12.29 -3.62
C HIS A 29 -18.33 12.93 -3.28
N ILE A 30 -19.42 12.23 -3.55
CA ILE A 30 -20.79 12.65 -3.16
C ILE A 30 -21.18 11.82 -1.92
N PRO A 31 -21.24 12.42 -0.72
CA PRO A 31 -21.49 11.68 0.53
C PRO A 31 -23.00 11.38 0.72
N SER A 32 -23.62 10.76 -0.27
CA SER A 32 -25.04 10.41 -0.27
C SER A 32 -25.26 9.07 -0.96
N ILE A 33 -26.24 8.30 -0.51
CA ILE A 33 -26.62 7.04 -1.16
C ILE A 33 -27.53 7.38 -2.36
N LEU A 34 -26.94 7.36 -3.57
CA LEU A 34 -27.62 7.69 -4.82
C LEU A 34 -27.89 6.48 -5.71
N TYR A 35 -27.35 5.32 -5.37
CA TYR A 35 -27.49 4.10 -6.16
C TYR A 35 -27.87 2.91 -5.27
N HIS A 36 -28.85 2.11 -5.74
CA HIS A 36 -29.29 0.89 -5.08
C HIS A 36 -29.08 -0.29 -6.01
N TRP A 37 -28.26 -1.26 -5.59
CA TRP A 37 -28.04 -2.49 -6.33
C TRP A 37 -29.10 -3.54 -5.96
N ARG A 38 -29.90 -3.93 -6.96
CA ARG A 38 -30.92 -4.94 -6.76
C ARG A 38 -30.29 -6.34 -6.65
N ILE A 39 -30.58 -7.01 -5.55
CA ILE A 39 -30.16 -8.40 -5.32
C ILE A 39 -31.27 -9.30 -5.85
N HIS A 40 -30.89 -10.34 -6.60
CA HIS A 40 -31.74 -11.43 -7.06
C HIS A 40 -30.92 -12.73 -7.18
N ASP A 41 -31.58 -13.89 -7.26
CA ASP A 41 -30.93 -15.21 -7.17
C ASP A 41 -29.84 -15.47 -8.23
N GLN A 42 -29.91 -14.79 -9.37
CA GLN A 42 -28.93 -14.88 -10.45
C GLN A 42 -27.89 -13.75 -10.45
N SER A 43 -27.88 -12.91 -9.41
CA SER A 43 -26.89 -11.85 -9.28
C SER A 43 -25.63 -12.34 -8.58
N VAL A 44 -24.48 -11.81 -8.96
CA VAL A 44 -23.19 -12.09 -8.26
C VAL A 44 -23.26 -11.72 -6.77
N ALA A 45 -24.06 -10.72 -6.42
CA ALA A 45 -24.27 -10.31 -5.03
C ALA A 45 -25.01 -11.37 -4.20
N GLY A 46 -25.88 -12.20 -4.84
CA GLY A 46 -26.59 -13.30 -4.17
C GLY A 46 -25.89 -14.64 -4.29
N ASN A 47 -25.19 -14.87 -5.40
CA ASN A 47 -24.42 -16.09 -5.66
C ASN A 47 -23.11 -15.77 -6.40
N PRO A 48 -22.00 -15.65 -5.70
CA PRO A 48 -20.69 -15.35 -6.29
C PRO A 48 -20.26 -16.31 -7.40
N GLU A 49 -20.66 -17.59 -7.33
CA GLU A 49 -20.27 -18.61 -8.31
C GLU A 49 -21.11 -18.57 -9.59
N SER A 50 -22.20 -17.79 -9.62
CA SER A 50 -23.12 -17.75 -10.77
C SER A 50 -22.50 -17.18 -12.04
N LYS A 51 -21.43 -16.39 -11.92
CA LYS A 51 -20.80 -15.66 -13.03
C LYS A 51 -19.29 -15.60 -12.89
N LEU A 52 -18.61 -16.75 -12.88
CA LEU A 52 -17.14 -16.81 -12.75
C LEU A 52 -16.42 -16.00 -13.84
N TYR A 53 -17.00 -15.93 -15.05
CA TYR A 53 -16.47 -15.12 -16.15
C TYR A 53 -16.35 -13.62 -15.81
N ALA A 54 -17.18 -13.12 -14.89
CA ALA A 54 -17.10 -11.72 -14.45
C ALA A 54 -15.80 -11.43 -13.68
N TYR A 55 -15.33 -12.40 -12.90
CA TYR A 55 -14.06 -12.25 -12.18
C TYR A 55 -12.87 -12.28 -13.14
N ASP A 56 -12.87 -13.14 -14.16
CA ASP A 56 -11.87 -13.11 -15.21
C ASP A 56 -11.90 -11.79 -16.00
N ALA A 57 -13.09 -11.25 -16.26
CA ALA A 57 -13.23 -9.95 -16.89
C ALA A 57 -12.68 -8.82 -16.00
N GLY A 58 -12.90 -8.90 -14.69
CA GLY A 58 -12.33 -7.96 -13.72
C GLY A 58 -10.80 -8.00 -13.70
N LYS A 59 -10.21 -9.21 -13.68
CA LYS A 59 -8.76 -9.39 -13.80
C LYS A 59 -8.22 -8.71 -15.06
N ARG A 60 -8.80 -9.02 -16.22
CA ARG A 60 -8.40 -8.41 -17.50
C ARG A 60 -8.56 -6.88 -17.53
N ALA A 61 -9.58 -6.35 -16.84
CA ALA A 61 -9.77 -4.90 -16.73
C ALA A 61 -8.62 -4.23 -15.97
N ILE A 62 -8.15 -4.86 -14.89
CA ILE A 62 -6.98 -4.38 -14.13
C ILE A 62 -5.72 -4.47 -15.00
N GLU A 63 -5.47 -5.61 -15.64
CA GLU A 63 -4.30 -5.81 -16.52
C GLU A 63 -4.27 -4.77 -17.64
N ALA A 64 -5.41 -4.52 -18.28
CA ALA A 64 -5.51 -3.50 -19.32
C ALA A 64 -5.29 -2.08 -18.80
N HIS A 65 -5.74 -1.78 -17.57
CA HIS A 65 -5.47 -0.51 -16.90
C HIS A 65 -3.98 -0.32 -16.65
N LEU A 66 -3.32 -1.31 -16.05
CA LEU A 66 -1.88 -1.28 -15.77
C LEU A 66 -1.07 -1.07 -17.05
N GLN A 67 -1.44 -1.78 -18.15
CA GLN A 67 -0.82 -1.63 -19.45
C GLN A 67 -0.98 -0.21 -20.01
N ARG A 68 -2.20 0.38 -19.95
CA ARG A 68 -2.45 1.76 -20.41
C ARG A 68 -1.69 2.81 -19.61
N CYS A 69 -1.47 2.54 -18.31
CA CYS A 69 -0.68 3.41 -17.43
C CYS A 69 0.83 3.19 -17.53
N GLY A 70 1.28 2.21 -18.35
CA GLY A 70 2.71 1.88 -18.46
C GLY A 70 3.30 1.26 -17.21
N ILE A 71 2.48 0.61 -16.39
CA ILE A 71 2.89 -0.01 -15.13
C ILE A 71 3.22 -1.49 -15.39
N SER A 72 4.46 -1.89 -15.15
CA SER A 72 4.89 -3.29 -15.20
C SER A 72 4.40 -4.02 -13.98
N ALA A 73 3.40 -4.88 -14.17
CA ALA A 73 2.83 -5.71 -13.12
C ALA A 73 2.03 -6.85 -13.75
N HIS A 74 1.78 -7.92 -12.97
CA HIS A 74 0.82 -8.95 -13.34
C HIS A 74 -0.24 -9.10 -12.26
N VAL A 75 -1.39 -9.67 -12.63
CA VAL A 75 -2.54 -9.79 -11.74
C VAL A 75 -2.83 -11.25 -11.45
N GLU A 76 -2.91 -11.59 -10.18
CA GLU A 76 -3.26 -12.93 -9.70
C GLU A 76 -4.66 -12.92 -9.10
N MET A 77 -5.45 -13.97 -9.37
CA MET A 77 -6.73 -14.16 -8.68
C MET A 77 -6.47 -14.74 -7.29
N MET A 78 -7.10 -14.17 -6.29
CA MET A 78 -7.03 -14.70 -4.92
C MET A 78 -8.06 -15.82 -4.69
N SER A 79 -7.97 -16.50 -3.55
CA SER A 79 -8.91 -17.53 -3.15
C SER A 79 -10.35 -17.01 -2.92
N LEU A 80 -10.48 -15.71 -2.64
CA LEU A 80 -11.78 -15.04 -2.53
C LEU A 80 -12.16 -14.43 -3.87
N TRP A 81 -13.36 -14.76 -4.35
CA TRP A 81 -13.89 -14.25 -5.61
C TRP A 81 -13.98 -12.71 -5.62
N GLY A 82 -13.50 -12.10 -6.69
CA GLY A 82 -13.50 -10.65 -6.85
C GLY A 82 -12.35 -9.93 -6.14
N MET A 83 -11.43 -10.67 -5.52
CA MET A 83 -10.18 -10.14 -4.99
C MET A 83 -9.02 -10.48 -5.90
N TYR A 84 -8.18 -9.48 -6.16
CA TYR A 84 -7.02 -9.59 -7.05
C TYR A 84 -5.77 -9.10 -6.33
N HIS A 85 -4.68 -9.81 -6.53
CA HIS A 85 -3.35 -9.39 -6.10
C HIS A 85 -2.60 -8.83 -7.30
N VAL A 86 -2.24 -7.56 -7.25
CA VAL A 86 -1.40 -6.92 -8.25
C VAL A 86 0.05 -7.03 -7.79
N VAL A 87 0.85 -7.80 -8.53
CA VAL A 87 2.27 -7.97 -8.27
C VAL A 87 3.05 -7.03 -9.19
N TYR A 88 3.58 -5.97 -8.62
CA TYR A 88 4.38 -4.97 -9.35
C TYR A 88 5.79 -5.49 -9.58
N GLU A 89 6.29 -5.29 -10.80
CA GLU A 89 7.70 -5.51 -11.10
C GLU A 89 8.49 -4.29 -10.61
N THR A 90 9.39 -4.52 -9.68
CA THR A 90 10.27 -3.48 -9.17
C THR A 90 11.59 -3.55 -9.93
N PRO A 91 11.89 -2.58 -10.82
CA PRO A 91 13.14 -2.61 -11.57
C PRO A 91 14.34 -2.30 -10.66
N GLY A 92 15.36 -3.12 -10.76
CA GLY A 92 16.62 -2.95 -10.02
C GLY A 92 16.49 -3.26 -8.51
N ASP A 93 17.29 -2.55 -7.73
CA ASP A 93 17.41 -2.70 -6.28
C ASP A 93 17.24 -1.32 -5.61
N PRO A 94 16.02 -0.74 -5.60
CA PRO A 94 15.79 0.59 -5.06
C PRO A 94 16.01 0.65 -3.55
N LEU A 95 16.52 1.79 -3.06
CA LEU A 95 16.63 2.02 -1.62
C LEU A 95 15.24 2.06 -0.97
N VAL A 96 15.06 1.28 0.09
CA VAL A 96 13.84 1.25 0.91
C VAL A 96 14.12 1.95 2.23
N SER A 97 13.43 3.07 2.49
CA SER A 97 13.50 3.76 3.79
C SER A 97 12.44 3.23 4.74
N ILE A 98 12.88 2.65 5.86
CA ILE A 98 12.00 2.14 6.92
C ILE A 98 11.92 3.19 8.01
N VAL A 99 10.78 3.88 8.11
CA VAL A 99 10.57 4.95 9.08
C VAL A 99 9.91 4.39 10.34
N ILE A 100 10.55 4.63 11.50
CA ILE A 100 10.11 4.11 12.81
C ILE A 100 9.97 5.28 13.79
N PRO A 101 8.77 5.81 14.01
CA PRO A 101 8.53 6.72 15.12
C PRO A 101 8.77 6.02 16.45
N ASN A 102 9.56 6.63 17.33
CA ASN A 102 9.86 6.05 18.64
C ASN A 102 9.81 7.12 19.72
N LYS A 103 9.30 6.72 20.88
CA LYS A 103 9.45 7.44 22.15
C LYS A 103 9.73 6.42 23.24
N ASP A 104 10.92 6.46 23.84
CA ASP A 104 11.34 5.47 24.83
C ASP A 104 11.15 4.01 24.35
N HIS A 105 10.61 3.08 25.16
CA HIS A 105 10.30 1.69 24.77
C HIS A 105 11.43 0.94 24.08
N ILE A 106 12.64 1.01 24.64
CA ILE A 106 13.87 0.43 24.05
C ILE A 106 13.72 -1.03 23.69
N ASP A 107 13.04 -1.83 24.53
CA ASP A 107 12.92 -3.27 24.30
C ASP A 107 12.06 -3.59 23.06
N ASP A 108 11.05 -2.78 22.80
CA ASP A 108 10.26 -2.91 21.57
C ASP A 108 11.07 -2.48 20.36
N LEU A 109 11.80 -1.38 20.45
CA LEU A 109 12.68 -0.92 19.39
C LEU A 109 13.78 -1.94 19.09
N LYS A 110 14.41 -2.53 20.10
CA LYS A 110 15.42 -3.61 19.95
C LYS A 110 14.85 -4.78 19.17
N ARG A 111 13.67 -5.27 19.56
CA ARG A 111 13.01 -6.39 18.86
C ARG A 111 12.67 -6.04 17.40
N CYS A 112 12.22 -4.81 17.16
CA CYS A 112 11.92 -4.32 15.82
C CYS A 112 13.18 -4.31 14.94
N ILE A 113 14.25 -3.64 15.39
CA ILE A 113 15.50 -3.51 14.63
C ILE A 113 16.14 -4.89 14.40
N SER A 114 16.26 -5.74 15.44
CA SER A 114 16.81 -7.10 15.27
C SER A 114 16.00 -7.90 14.25
N SER A 115 14.66 -7.79 14.29
CA SER A 115 13.81 -8.49 13.32
C SER A 115 14.03 -8.03 11.89
N ILE A 116 14.21 -6.73 11.67
CA ILE A 116 14.51 -6.17 10.34
C ILE A 116 15.87 -6.69 9.87
N VAL A 117 16.90 -6.55 10.69
CA VAL A 117 18.28 -6.91 10.33
C VAL A 117 18.44 -8.43 10.09
N GLU A 118 17.81 -9.26 10.91
CA GLU A 118 17.99 -10.71 10.87
C GLU A 118 17.09 -11.42 9.85
N LYS A 119 15.89 -10.87 9.58
CA LYS A 119 14.87 -11.58 8.80
C LYS A 119 14.63 -11.00 7.41
N SER A 120 15.11 -9.78 7.12
CA SER A 120 14.90 -9.17 5.80
C SER A 120 15.82 -9.82 4.77
N ALA A 121 15.25 -10.38 3.72
CA ALA A 121 16.01 -10.86 2.57
C ALA A 121 16.49 -9.71 1.67
N TYR A 122 15.80 -8.58 1.68
CA TYR A 122 16.18 -7.38 0.97
C TYR A 122 17.25 -6.61 1.73
N THR A 123 18.32 -6.21 1.08
CA THR A 123 19.49 -5.62 1.73
C THR A 123 19.70 -4.13 1.46
N ASN A 124 19.08 -3.59 0.39
CA ASN A 124 19.21 -2.17 0.06
C ASN A 124 18.16 -1.33 0.80
N TYR A 125 18.30 -1.22 2.11
CA TYR A 125 17.41 -0.40 2.93
C TYR A 125 18.20 0.49 3.90
N GLU A 126 17.54 1.54 4.35
CA GLU A 126 17.94 2.35 5.50
C GLU A 126 16.83 2.34 6.55
N ILE A 127 17.18 2.60 7.81
CA ILE A 127 16.22 2.74 8.90
C ILE A 127 16.32 4.16 9.43
N ILE A 128 15.20 4.86 9.46
CA ILE A 128 15.08 6.23 9.97
C ILE A 128 14.23 6.18 11.24
N ILE A 129 14.88 6.28 12.39
CA ILE A 129 14.21 6.38 13.68
C ILE A 129 13.83 7.83 13.90
N VAL A 130 12.53 8.13 14.02
CA VAL A 130 12.05 9.47 14.32
C VAL A 130 11.81 9.55 15.82
N GLU A 131 12.77 10.15 16.53
CA GLU A 131 12.73 10.37 17.98
C GLU A 131 11.65 11.41 18.32
N ASN A 132 10.74 11.07 19.22
CA ASN A 132 9.64 11.94 19.59
C ASN A 132 9.57 12.19 21.12
N ASN A 133 10.43 13.08 21.61
CA ASN A 133 10.43 13.54 22.99
C ASN A 133 10.58 12.39 24.03
N SER A 134 11.54 11.51 23.83
CA SER A 134 11.95 10.51 24.82
C SER A 134 12.50 11.16 26.09
N GLU A 135 12.26 10.53 27.22
CA GLU A 135 12.66 11.04 28.55
C GLU A 135 13.75 10.17 29.20
N GLU A 136 13.90 8.93 28.73
CA GLU A 136 14.85 7.96 29.28
C GLU A 136 16.25 8.12 28.68
N LEU A 137 17.27 8.37 29.50
CA LEU A 137 18.66 8.47 29.04
C LEU A 137 19.15 7.22 28.31
N ASN A 138 18.63 6.05 28.67
CA ASN A 138 18.99 4.79 28.02
C ASN A 138 18.53 4.75 26.55
N THR A 139 17.45 5.43 26.20
CA THR A 139 16.96 5.54 24.83
C THR A 139 18.00 6.23 23.95
N PHE A 140 18.54 7.37 24.39
CA PHE A 140 19.57 8.12 23.65
C PHE A 140 20.89 7.34 23.56
N ARG A 141 21.28 6.63 24.61
CA ARG A 141 22.47 5.74 24.55
C ARG A 141 22.28 4.64 23.51
N TYR A 142 21.11 4.03 23.49
CA TYR A 142 20.80 2.99 22.51
C TYR A 142 20.80 3.52 21.07
N TYR A 143 20.32 4.72 20.82
CA TYR A 143 20.43 5.35 19.50
C TYR A 143 21.88 5.53 19.07
N GLN A 144 22.77 5.96 19.96
CA GLN A 144 24.19 6.08 19.66
C GLN A 144 24.84 4.73 19.36
N GLU A 145 24.51 3.69 20.12
CA GLU A 145 24.96 2.32 19.88
C GLU A 145 24.50 1.82 18.50
N LEU A 146 23.23 2.00 18.16
CA LEU A 146 22.66 1.60 16.88
C LEU A 146 23.37 2.29 15.71
N GLN A 147 23.56 3.61 15.76
CA GLN A 147 24.21 4.36 14.70
C GLN A 147 25.69 3.98 14.55
N ALA A 148 26.36 3.63 15.65
CA ALA A 148 27.74 3.14 15.61
C ALA A 148 27.85 1.74 15.00
N GLN A 149 26.85 0.87 15.27
CA GLN A 149 26.84 -0.51 14.80
C GLN A 149 26.34 -0.64 13.36
N TYR A 150 25.37 0.17 12.96
CA TYR A 150 24.67 0.08 11.68
C TYR A 150 24.66 1.44 10.96
N PRO A 151 25.58 1.66 10.00
CA PRO A 151 25.66 2.94 9.27
C PRO A 151 24.38 3.30 8.48
N ALA A 152 23.52 2.31 8.18
CA ALA A 152 22.25 2.50 7.51
C ALA A 152 21.13 2.97 8.46
N ILE A 153 21.40 3.12 9.77
CA ILE A 153 20.44 3.63 10.76
C ILE A 153 20.70 5.11 11.02
N LYS A 154 19.67 5.91 10.84
CA LYS A 154 19.66 7.36 11.14
C LYS A 154 18.65 7.64 12.23
N VAL A 155 18.95 8.60 13.10
CA VAL A 155 18.02 9.13 14.09
C VAL A 155 17.78 10.60 13.78
N VAL A 156 16.52 11.00 13.65
CA VAL A 156 16.07 12.37 13.42
C VAL A 156 15.10 12.77 14.53
N GLU A 157 15.17 14.02 14.98
CA GLU A 157 14.40 14.52 16.13
C GLU A 157 13.13 15.23 15.68
N TRP A 158 12.00 14.82 16.26
CA TRP A 158 10.69 15.47 16.12
C TRP A 158 10.29 16.10 17.47
N GLU A 159 10.59 17.37 17.66
CA GLU A 159 10.36 18.10 18.91
C GLU A 159 8.89 18.52 19.15
N LYS A 160 8.01 18.31 18.16
CA LYS A 160 6.60 18.70 18.27
C LYS A 160 5.77 17.62 18.98
N ALA A 161 4.53 17.98 19.32
CA ALA A 161 3.56 17.02 19.85
C ALA A 161 3.37 15.85 18.88
N PHE A 162 3.09 14.66 19.42
CA PHE A 162 2.87 13.47 18.63
C PHE A 162 1.70 13.65 17.67
N ASN A 163 1.96 13.43 16.40
CA ASN A 163 0.95 13.29 15.35
C ASN A 163 1.48 12.24 14.35
N TYR A 164 0.80 11.11 14.27
CA TYR A 164 1.27 9.95 13.50
C TYR A 164 1.59 10.28 12.04
N SER A 165 0.69 10.98 11.36
CA SER A 165 0.90 11.35 9.95
C SER A 165 2.04 12.35 9.79
N ALA A 166 2.10 13.37 10.65
CA ALA A 166 3.11 14.41 10.55
C ALA A 166 4.52 13.89 10.86
N ILE A 167 4.66 12.99 11.87
CA ILE A 167 5.96 12.42 12.24
C ILE A 167 6.49 11.47 11.15
N ASN A 168 5.62 10.68 10.53
CA ASN A 168 6.01 9.83 9.40
C ASN A 168 6.39 10.67 8.17
N ASN A 169 5.60 11.70 7.83
CA ASN A 169 5.92 12.60 6.73
C ASN A 169 7.25 13.33 6.94
N TYR A 170 7.59 13.67 8.18
CA TYR A 170 8.88 14.23 8.52
C TYR A 170 10.03 13.24 8.33
N GLY A 171 9.83 11.98 8.72
CA GLY A 171 10.84 10.93 8.55
C GLY A 171 11.19 10.62 7.09
N VAL A 172 10.31 10.93 6.13
CA VAL A 172 10.54 10.68 4.70
C VAL A 172 11.00 11.94 3.93
N SER A 173 11.10 13.10 4.58
CA SER A 173 11.55 14.37 3.96
C SER A 173 13.05 14.57 4.08
#